data_00dd67baeee3c917a75fd381eec5e36e
#
_entry.id   00dd67baeee3c917a75fd381eec5e36e
#
_cell.length_a   1.000
_cell.length_b   1.000
_cell.length_c   1.000
_cell.angle_alpha   90.00
_cell.angle_beta   90.00
_cell.angle_gamma   90.00
#
_symmetry.space_group_name_H-M   'P 1'
#
loop_
_entity.id
_entity.type
_entity.pdbx_description
1 polymer ?
#
loop_
_entity_poly.entity_id
_entity_poly.type
_entity_poly.pdbx_seq_one_letter_code
_entity_poly.pdbx_strand_id
1 'polypeptide(L)'
;MIGRRLAVILATVVLIFCPRGVPAADPTPELVARGKYVFGAAGGCACHTTPDGAGLNAGGTKFDLSFFGVVYTPNITPDAGTGIGKWTDAQVINAIRRGERPDGAKLFPIHPYKYFSNIADDEIEALVAYLRSVKAITSTVPARSLKIPVPARTIVPAVKIAPRDGRARGAYLAGGAGHCAECHTPRRFDASTDDTKFLAGGPGPERSLAANITPHNETGIGRWTEAQIARFLRTGVKPSGHEAYSLMRTVIVGTSAGFKDLTEADALAIARYLKTVPPIDNKVR
;
A
#
# COMPACT_ATOMS: atom_id res chain seq x y z
N MET A 1 -11.55 -24.41 -80.74
CA MET A 1 -12.41 -24.71 -79.57
C MET A 1 -11.53 -24.50 -78.34
N ILE A 2 -11.71 -23.35 -77.67
CA ILE A 2 -10.90 -22.95 -76.49
C ILE A 2 -11.81 -23.07 -75.27
N GLY A 3 -11.58 -24.13 -74.46
CA GLY A 3 -12.33 -24.37 -73.22
C GLY A 3 -11.91 -23.47 -72.08
N ARG A 4 -12.74 -22.56 -71.66
CA ARG A 4 -12.62 -21.75 -70.42
C ARG A 4 -12.88 -22.60 -69.20
N ARG A 5 -11.85 -22.82 -68.38
CA ARG A 5 -12.01 -23.39 -67.03
C ARG A 5 -12.38 -22.26 -66.03
N LEU A 6 -13.58 -22.34 -65.48
CA LEU A 6 -14.02 -21.51 -64.35
C LEU A 6 -13.37 -22.04 -63.09
N ALA A 7 -12.53 -21.23 -62.47
CA ALA A 7 -12.01 -21.49 -61.11
C ALA A 7 -13.03 -20.93 -60.07
N VAL A 8 -13.64 -21.82 -59.32
CA VAL A 8 -14.49 -21.43 -58.16
C VAL A 8 -13.60 -21.24 -56.95
N ILE A 9 -13.46 -20.00 -56.51
CA ILE A 9 -12.73 -19.65 -55.26
C ILE A 9 -13.75 -19.80 -54.11
N LEU A 10 -13.60 -20.85 -53.28
CA LEU A 10 -14.28 -20.98 -52.03
C LEU A 10 -13.65 -20.04 -50.98
N ALA A 11 -14.32 -18.97 -50.65
CA ALA A 11 -13.91 -18.11 -49.55
C ALA A 11 -14.34 -18.75 -48.20
N THR A 12 -13.36 -19.27 -47.48
CA THR A 12 -13.57 -19.80 -46.12
C THR A 12 -13.67 -18.63 -45.17
N VAL A 13 -14.85 -18.32 -44.68
CA VAL A 13 -15.08 -17.34 -43.59
C VAL A 13 -14.67 -17.97 -42.26
N VAL A 14 -13.51 -17.60 -41.77
CA VAL A 14 -13.07 -17.94 -40.39
C VAL A 14 -13.79 -17.01 -39.43
N LEU A 15 -14.83 -17.49 -38.77
CA LEU A 15 -15.47 -16.81 -37.64
C LEU A 15 -14.50 -16.85 -36.47
N ILE A 16 -13.81 -15.73 -36.21
CA ILE A 16 -13.03 -15.55 -35.00
C ILE A 16 -14.01 -15.41 -33.84
N PHE A 17 -14.19 -16.49 -33.09
CA PHE A 17 -14.93 -16.49 -31.84
C PHE A 17 -14.09 -15.74 -30.81
N CYS A 18 -14.35 -14.46 -30.59
CA CYS A 18 -13.81 -13.71 -29.45
C CYS A 18 -14.53 -14.25 -28.19
N PRO A 19 -13.85 -14.94 -27.26
CA PRO A 19 -14.52 -15.38 -26.05
C PRO A 19 -14.96 -14.12 -25.28
N ARG A 20 -16.27 -13.90 -25.19
CA ARG A 20 -16.83 -12.93 -24.26
C ARG A 20 -16.35 -13.35 -22.87
N GLY A 21 -15.52 -12.54 -22.24
CA GLY A 21 -15.10 -12.77 -20.86
C GLY A 21 -16.35 -12.99 -20.00
N VAL A 22 -16.38 -14.11 -19.29
CA VAL A 22 -17.38 -14.34 -18.25
C VAL A 22 -17.27 -13.17 -17.28
N PRO A 23 -18.36 -12.46 -16.94
CA PRO A 23 -18.30 -11.44 -15.91
C PRO A 23 -17.70 -12.06 -14.66
N ALA A 24 -16.69 -11.42 -14.07
CA ALA A 24 -16.18 -11.86 -12.78
C ALA A 24 -17.35 -11.87 -11.79
N ALA A 25 -17.54 -12.98 -11.08
CA ALA A 25 -18.56 -13.06 -10.04
C ALA A 25 -18.28 -11.98 -8.99
N ASP A 26 -19.35 -11.40 -8.42
CA ASP A 26 -19.21 -10.44 -7.34
C ASP A 26 -18.38 -11.07 -6.21
N PRO A 27 -17.45 -10.30 -5.59
CA PRO A 27 -16.60 -10.83 -4.54
C PRO A 27 -17.44 -11.27 -3.33
N THR A 28 -17.08 -12.40 -2.72
CA THR A 28 -17.81 -12.89 -1.54
C THR A 28 -17.63 -11.95 -0.35
N PRO A 29 -18.59 -11.89 0.59
CA PRO A 29 -18.44 -11.07 1.82
C PRO A 29 -17.16 -11.35 2.60
N GLU A 30 -16.72 -12.62 2.65
CA GLU A 30 -15.50 -13.06 3.34
C GLU A 30 -14.25 -12.50 2.66
N LEU A 31 -14.22 -12.49 1.33
CA LEU A 31 -13.11 -11.90 0.56
C LEU A 31 -13.04 -10.40 0.79
N VAL A 32 -14.16 -9.70 0.78
CA VAL A 32 -14.27 -8.26 1.08
C VAL A 32 -13.82 -7.96 2.50
N ALA A 33 -14.25 -8.76 3.50
CA ALA A 33 -13.86 -8.60 4.90
C ALA A 33 -12.35 -8.80 5.08
N ARG A 34 -11.77 -9.80 4.42
CA ARG A 34 -10.32 -10.01 4.39
C ARG A 34 -9.60 -8.83 3.75
N GLY A 35 -10.11 -8.31 2.63
CA GLY A 35 -9.58 -7.13 1.96
C GLY A 35 -9.60 -5.89 2.84
N LYS A 36 -10.67 -5.67 3.59
CA LYS A 36 -10.77 -4.60 4.59
C LYS A 36 -9.71 -4.74 5.68
N TYR A 37 -9.43 -5.97 6.11
CA TYR A 37 -8.37 -6.24 7.07
C TYR A 37 -6.98 -5.87 6.51
N VAL A 38 -6.67 -6.30 5.29
CA VAL A 38 -5.40 -5.94 4.61
C VAL A 38 -5.30 -4.43 4.41
N PHE A 39 -6.38 -3.77 4.04
CA PHE A 39 -6.49 -2.31 3.93
C PHE A 39 -6.16 -1.63 5.27
N GLY A 40 -6.70 -2.14 6.38
CA GLY A 40 -6.39 -1.66 7.73
C GLY A 40 -4.93 -1.88 8.10
N ALA A 41 -4.37 -3.05 7.79
CA ALA A 41 -2.95 -3.36 7.98
C ALA A 41 -2.01 -2.47 7.15
N ALA A 42 -2.53 -1.84 6.08
CA ALA A 42 -1.84 -0.81 5.29
C ALA A 42 -2.07 0.62 5.82
N GLY A 43 -2.52 0.78 7.07
CA GLY A 43 -2.83 2.07 7.67
C GLY A 43 -4.11 2.72 7.14
N GLY A 44 -5.02 1.92 6.56
CA GLY A 44 -6.32 2.36 6.06
C GLY A 44 -6.23 3.33 4.88
N CYS A 45 -5.12 3.35 4.15
CA CYS A 45 -4.86 4.25 3.01
C CYS A 45 -5.26 5.71 3.33
N ALA A 46 -5.00 6.16 4.56
CA ALA A 46 -5.44 7.45 5.09
C ALA A 46 -5.01 8.63 4.21
N CYS A 47 -3.87 8.50 3.50
CA CYS A 47 -3.42 9.49 2.54
C CYS A 47 -4.41 9.75 1.39
N HIS A 48 -5.29 8.80 1.08
CA HIS A 48 -6.32 8.96 0.05
C HIS A 48 -7.64 9.56 0.58
N THR A 49 -7.63 10.08 1.79
CA THR A 49 -8.80 10.71 2.42
C THR A 49 -8.40 12.09 2.95
N THR A 50 -8.87 13.14 2.31
CA THR A 50 -8.66 14.51 2.77
C THR A 50 -9.76 14.86 3.77
N PRO A 51 -9.46 15.45 4.95
CA PRO A 51 -10.47 15.75 5.98
C PRO A 51 -11.66 16.54 5.45
N ASP A 52 -11.40 17.58 4.66
CA ASP A 52 -12.41 18.43 4.06
C ASP A 52 -12.66 18.11 2.56
N GLY A 53 -12.27 16.89 2.13
CA GLY A 53 -12.38 16.47 0.74
C GLY A 53 -13.71 15.81 0.40
N ALA A 54 -13.77 15.19 -0.79
CA ALA A 54 -14.99 14.57 -1.31
C ALA A 54 -15.45 13.34 -0.51
N GLY A 55 -14.61 12.78 0.34
CA GLY A 55 -14.94 11.65 1.21
C GLY A 55 -13.85 10.56 1.28
N LEU A 56 -14.20 9.43 1.88
CA LEU A 56 -13.27 8.31 2.09
C LEU A 56 -12.71 7.80 0.77
N ASN A 57 -11.37 7.70 0.69
CA ASN A 57 -10.63 7.18 -0.46
C ASN A 57 -10.78 8.01 -1.75
N ALA A 58 -11.37 9.20 -1.68
CA ALA A 58 -11.63 10.07 -2.83
C ALA A 58 -10.40 10.88 -3.28
N GLY A 59 -9.26 10.73 -2.62
CA GLY A 59 -8.00 11.39 -2.96
C GLY A 59 -7.94 12.87 -2.53
N GLY A 60 -6.98 13.60 -3.08
CA GLY A 60 -6.85 15.04 -2.90
C GLY A 60 -5.79 15.48 -1.91
N THR A 61 -5.21 14.58 -1.10
CA THR A 61 -4.13 14.95 -0.18
C THR A 61 -2.91 15.40 -0.98
N LYS A 62 -2.46 16.62 -0.69
CA LYS A 62 -1.28 17.24 -1.32
C LYS A 62 -0.02 16.82 -0.59
N PHE A 63 0.99 16.38 -1.34
CA PHE A 63 2.34 16.18 -0.86
C PHE A 63 3.29 17.13 -1.57
N ASP A 64 3.89 18.06 -0.81
CA ASP A 64 4.99 18.89 -1.28
C ASP A 64 6.30 18.10 -1.10
N LEU A 65 6.88 17.71 -2.21
CA LEU A 65 8.09 16.91 -2.26
C LEU A 65 9.34 17.78 -2.45
N SER A 66 9.26 19.06 -2.06
CA SER A 66 10.33 20.04 -2.16
C SER A 66 10.84 20.19 -3.61
N PHE A 67 12.11 19.88 -3.85
CA PHE A 67 12.72 20.02 -5.19
C PHE A 67 12.18 19.00 -6.21
N PHE A 68 11.55 17.90 -5.78
CA PHE A 68 10.93 16.93 -6.69
C PHE A 68 9.62 17.45 -7.29
N GLY A 69 8.91 18.36 -6.61
CA GLY A 69 7.65 18.91 -7.05
C GLY A 69 6.48 18.57 -6.14
N VAL A 70 5.28 18.49 -6.69
CA VAL A 70 4.05 18.25 -5.95
C VAL A 70 3.31 17.04 -6.53
N VAL A 71 2.79 16.19 -5.65
CA VAL A 71 1.85 15.12 -6.03
C VAL A 71 0.59 15.22 -5.19
N TYR A 72 -0.50 14.72 -5.75
CA TYR A 72 -1.78 14.58 -5.07
C TYR A 72 -2.17 13.11 -5.07
N THR A 73 -2.72 12.62 -3.97
CA THR A 73 -3.23 11.25 -3.91
C THR A 73 -4.44 11.11 -4.82
N PRO A 74 -4.49 10.08 -5.68
CA PRO A 74 -5.61 9.88 -6.57
C PRO A 74 -6.85 9.38 -5.83
N ASN A 75 -8.01 9.55 -6.47
CA ASN A 75 -9.23 8.87 -6.09
C ASN A 75 -9.06 7.34 -6.34
N ILE A 76 -9.18 6.54 -5.29
CA ILE A 76 -9.09 5.08 -5.33
C ILE A 76 -10.45 4.41 -5.10
N THR A 77 -11.56 5.16 -5.16
CA THR A 77 -12.90 4.58 -5.14
C THR A 77 -13.24 3.97 -6.52
N PRO A 78 -14.24 3.08 -6.60
CA PRO A 78 -14.65 2.46 -7.87
C PRO A 78 -15.47 3.42 -8.77
N ASP A 79 -15.26 4.74 -8.65
CA ASP A 79 -15.83 5.71 -9.58
C ASP A 79 -15.23 5.55 -10.98
N ALA A 80 -16.09 5.46 -11.99
CA ALA A 80 -15.68 5.19 -13.36
C ALA A 80 -15.07 6.41 -14.07
N GLY A 81 -15.33 7.60 -13.59
CA GLY A 81 -14.85 8.86 -14.19
C GLY A 81 -13.53 9.33 -13.63
N THR A 82 -13.39 9.30 -12.32
CA THR A 82 -12.27 9.94 -11.60
C THR A 82 -11.47 8.96 -10.73
N GLY A 83 -11.98 7.74 -10.50
CA GLY A 83 -11.37 6.71 -9.67
C GLY A 83 -10.83 5.52 -10.47
N ILE A 84 -10.83 4.36 -9.81
CA ILE A 84 -10.32 3.11 -10.39
C ILE A 84 -11.41 2.24 -11.06
N GLY A 85 -12.64 2.77 -11.22
CA GLY A 85 -13.79 1.98 -11.68
C GLY A 85 -13.64 1.36 -13.07
N LYS A 86 -12.90 2.01 -14.00
CA LYS A 86 -12.61 1.48 -15.33
C LYS A 86 -11.37 0.58 -15.42
N TRP A 87 -10.60 0.48 -14.34
CA TRP A 87 -9.38 -0.32 -14.36
C TRP A 87 -9.74 -1.79 -14.14
N THR A 88 -9.01 -2.69 -14.79
CA THR A 88 -9.08 -4.12 -14.45
C THR A 88 -8.43 -4.37 -13.09
N ASP A 89 -8.76 -5.49 -12.43
CA ASP A 89 -8.12 -5.85 -11.16
C ASP A 89 -6.61 -6.00 -11.31
N ALA A 90 -6.15 -6.58 -12.41
CA ALA A 90 -4.72 -6.67 -12.73
C ALA A 90 -4.04 -5.29 -12.83
N GLN A 91 -4.73 -4.28 -13.38
CA GLN A 91 -4.23 -2.91 -13.44
C GLN A 91 -4.18 -2.27 -12.05
N VAL A 92 -5.18 -2.51 -11.19
CA VAL A 92 -5.16 -2.02 -9.81
C VAL A 92 -4.02 -2.68 -9.03
N ILE A 93 -3.85 -4.00 -9.13
CA ILE A 93 -2.75 -4.74 -8.51
C ILE A 93 -1.39 -4.21 -9.00
N ASN A 94 -1.25 -3.96 -10.30
CA ASN A 94 -0.01 -3.42 -10.86
C ASN A 94 0.30 -2.01 -10.31
N ALA A 95 -0.70 -1.15 -10.18
CA ALA A 95 -0.52 0.17 -9.58
C ALA A 95 -0.09 0.07 -8.11
N ILE A 96 -0.68 -0.82 -7.32
CA ILE A 96 -0.35 -1.02 -5.91
C ILE A 96 1.07 -1.60 -5.76
N ARG A 97 1.40 -2.67 -6.49
CA ARG A 97 2.66 -3.42 -6.32
C ARG A 97 3.84 -2.86 -7.09
N ARG A 98 3.62 -2.20 -8.22
CA ARG A 98 4.66 -1.75 -9.13
C ARG A 98 4.70 -0.24 -9.33
N GLY A 99 3.69 0.46 -8.83
CA GLY A 99 3.56 1.89 -9.05
C GLY A 99 3.32 2.25 -10.52
N GLU A 100 2.67 1.39 -11.29
CA GLU A 100 2.38 1.61 -12.71
C GLU A 100 0.88 1.74 -12.96
N ARG A 101 0.48 2.86 -13.52
CA ARG A 101 -0.91 3.12 -13.92
C ARG A 101 -1.21 2.50 -15.29
N PRO A 102 -2.51 2.30 -15.64
CA PRO A 102 -2.91 1.79 -16.96
C PRO A 102 -2.43 2.63 -18.14
N ASP A 103 -2.24 3.94 -17.93
CA ASP A 103 -1.72 4.87 -18.92
C ASP A 103 -0.18 4.84 -19.04
N GLY A 104 0.50 3.91 -18.35
CA GLY A 104 1.95 3.78 -18.31
C GLY A 104 2.66 4.76 -17.39
N ALA A 105 1.93 5.70 -16.77
CA ALA A 105 2.53 6.65 -15.84
C ALA A 105 3.01 5.95 -14.56
N LYS A 106 4.24 6.28 -14.12
CA LYS A 106 4.79 5.79 -12.85
C LYS A 106 4.30 6.64 -11.67
N LEU A 107 3.93 5.98 -10.59
CA LEU A 107 3.64 6.65 -9.32
C LEU A 107 4.95 7.13 -8.68
N PHE A 108 4.90 8.31 -8.04
CA PHE A 108 6.04 8.77 -7.26
C PHE A 108 6.23 7.88 -6.01
N PRO A 109 7.48 7.58 -5.59
CA PRO A 109 7.76 6.64 -4.49
C PRO A 109 7.32 7.06 -3.09
N ILE A 110 6.50 8.10 -2.93
CA ILE A 110 5.72 8.33 -1.72
C ILE A 110 4.57 7.32 -1.61
N HIS A 111 4.09 6.79 -2.74
CA HIS A 111 3.29 5.57 -2.75
C HIS A 111 4.22 4.38 -2.45
N PRO A 112 3.99 3.62 -1.38
CA PRO A 112 4.95 2.66 -0.86
C PRO A 112 4.97 1.33 -1.65
N TYR A 113 4.91 1.38 -3.00
CA TYR A 113 4.87 0.20 -3.86
C TYR A 113 6.10 -0.72 -3.68
N LYS A 114 7.25 -0.17 -3.26
CA LYS A 114 8.44 -0.97 -2.89
C LYS A 114 8.10 -2.03 -1.84
N TYR A 115 7.25 -1.68 -0.88
CA TYR A 115 6.82 -2.55 0.21
C TYR A 115 5.56 -3.32 -0.16
N PHE A 116 4.58 -2.66 -0.76
CA PHE A 116 3.35 -3.29 -1.22
C PHE A 116 3.56 -4.37 -2.27
N SER A 117 4.71 -4.35 -2.99
CA SER A 117 5.08 -5.44 -3.88
C SER A 117 5.21 -6.79 -3.17
N ASN A 118 5.45 -6.80 -1.85
CA ASN A 118 5.53 -8.01 -1.03
C ASN A 118 4.16 -8.52 -0.52
N ILE A 119 3.06 -7.78 -0.71
CA ILE A 119 1.73 -8.26 -0.33
C ILE A 119 1.43 -9.54 -1.13
N ALA A 120 1.05 -10.62 -0.45
CA ALA A 120 0.80 -11.92 -1.05
C ALA A 120 -0.35 -11.89 -2.07
N ASP A 121 -0.37 -12.84 -3.01
CA ASP A 121 -1.39 -12.85 -4.07
C ASP A 121 -2.79 -12.98 -3.49
N ASP A 122 -2.99 -13.86 -2.51
CA ASP A 122 -4.27 -14.07 -1.85
C ASP A 122 -4.74 -12.83 -1.02
N GLU A 123 -3.83 -11.99 -0.55
CA GLU A 123 -4.17 -10.77 0.19
C GLU A 123 -4.38 -9.55 -0.72
N ILE A 124 -3.62 -9.43 -1.82
CA ILE A 124 -3.82 -8.31 -2.75
C ILE A 124 -5.14 -8.45 -3.53
N GLU A 125 -5.52 -9.69 -3.90
CA GLU A 125 -6.83 -9.94 -4.52
C GLU A 125 -7.98 -9.56 -3.59
N ALA A 126 -7.88 -9.93 -2.31
CA ALA A 126 -8.84 -9.52 -1.30
C ALA A 126 -8.89 -7.99 -1.13
N LEU A 127 -7.73 -7.32 -1.11
CA LEU A 127 -7.64 -5.85 -1.04
C LEU A 127 -8.35 -5.19 -2.21
N VAL A 128 -8.16 -5.69 -3.45
CA VAL A 128 -8.86 -5.18 -4.63
C VAL A 128 -10.36 -5.40 -4.51
N ALA A 129 -10.81 -6.58 -4.07
CA ALA A 129 -12.22 -6.85 -3.82
C ALA A 129 -12.84 -5.85 -2.84
N TYR A 130 -12.13 -5.52 -1.76
CA TYR A 130 -12.58 -4.46 -0.84
C TYR A 130 -12.65 -3.09 -1.52
N LEU A 131 -11.63 -2.67 -2.27
CA LEU A 131 -11.64 -1.39 -2.98
C LEU A 131 -12.76 -1.29 -4.02
N ARG A 132 -13.20 -2.41 -4.59
CA ARG A 132 -14.38 -2.48 -5.47
C ARG A 132 -15.69 -2.35 -4.72
N SER A 133 -15.73 -2.75 -3.45
CA SER A 133 -16.95 -2.74 -2.62
C SER A 133 -17.22 -1.40 -1.93
N VAL A 134 -16.25 -0.48 -1.86
CA VAL A 134 -16.46 0.83 -1.22
C VAL A 134 -17.34 1.73 -2.08
N LYS A 135 -17.97 2.72 -1.44
CA LYS A 135 -18.82 3.69 -2.15
C LYS A 135 -18.03 4.42 -3.24
N ALA A 136 -18.54 4.41 -4.46
CA ALA A 136 -18.00 5.24 -5.54
C ALA A 136 -18.23 6.72 -5.23
N ILE A 137 -17.19 7.54 -5.36
CA ILE A 137 -17.22 8.98 -5.12
C ILE A 137 -16.57 9.67 -6.31
N THR A 138 -17.29 10.53 -6.98
CA THR A 138 -16.72 11.38 -8.04
C THR A 138 -15.88 12.47 -7.39
N SER A 139 -14.57 12.45 -7.64
CA SER A 139 -13.62 13.41 -7.09
C SER A 139 -12.49 13.67 -8.07
N THR A 140 -12.44 14.87 -8.62
CA THR A 140 -11.34 15.31 -9.48
C THR A 140 -10.22 15.86 -8.61
N VAL A 141 -9.03 15.28 -8.73
CA VAL A 141 -7.84 15.76 -8.02
C VAL A 141 -6.92 16.52 -8.98
N PRO A 142 -6.14 17.51 -8.49
CA PRO A 142 -5.20 18.22 -9.34
C PRO A 142 -4.13 17.31 -9.94
N ALA A 143 -3.67 17.62 -11.14
CA ALA A 143 -2.56 16.91 -11.74
C ALA A 143 -1.27 17.12 -10.94
N ARG A 144 -0.44 16.08 -10.87
CA ARG A 144 0.88 16.19 -10.28
C ARG A 144 1.78 17.13 -11.12
N SER A 145 2.67 17.84 -10.45
CA SER A 145 3.68 18.68 -11.09
C SER A 145 5.07 18.25 -10.58
N LEU A 146 5.77 17.44 -11.36
CA LEU A 146 7.12 16.95 -11.02
C LEU A 146 8.17 17.74 -11.81
N LYS A 147 9.26 18.11 -11.11
CA LYS A 147 10.39 18.85 -11.68
C LYS A 147 11.48 17.91 -12.22
N ILE A 148 11.43 16.64 -11.84
CA ILE A 148 12.37 15.61 -12.26
C ILE A 148 11.62 14.32 -12.59
N PRO A 149 12.22 13.39 -13.38
CA PRO A 149 11.66 12.08 -13.62
C PRO A 149 11.40 11.31 -12.32
N VAL A 150 10.37 10.46 -12.33
CA VAL A 150 10.07 9.61 -11.16
C VAL A 150 11.24 8.66 -10.89
N PRO A 151 11.84 8.67 -9.69
CA PRO A 151 12.91 7.75 -9.35
C PRO A 151 12.43 6.30 -9.38
N ALA A 152 13.23 5.42 -9.99
CA ALA A 152 12.97 3.98 -9.94
C ALA A 152 13.17 3.44 -8.52
N ARG A 153 12.38 2.40 -8.16
CA ARG A 153 12.56 1.65 -6.92
C ARG A 153 12.59 0.16 -7.24
N THR A 154 13.47 -0.54 -6.57
CA THR A 154 13.48 -2.00 -6.60
C THR A 154 12.24 -2.53 -5.90
N ILE A 155 11.57 -3.46 -6.52
CA ILE A 155 10.42 -4.18 -5.96
C ILE A 155 10.85 -5.58 -5.54
N VAL A 156 10.23 -6.10 -4.47
CA VAL A 156 10.40 -7.48 -4.01
C VAL A 156 9.27 -8.32 -4.63
N PRO A 157 9.56 -9.49 -5.22
CA PRO A 157 8.52 -10.37 -5.70
C PRO A 157 7.56 -10.77 -4.58
N ALA A 158 6.27 -10.77 -4.86
CA ALA A 158 5.25 -11.21 -3.91
C ALA A 158 5.32 -12.72 -3.68
N VAL A 159 4.94 -13.14 -2.48
CA VAL A 159 4.66 -14.55 -2.19
C VAL A 159 3.22 -14.88 -2.58
N LYS A 160 2.92 -16.14 -2.93
CA LYS A 160 1.57 -16.53 -3.34
C LYS A 160 0.59 -16.51 -2.18
N ILE A 161 1.03 -16.96 -1.02
CA ILE A 161 0.20 -17.10 0.20
C ILE A 161 0.93 -16.40 1.34
N ALA A 162 0.19 -15.52 2.05
CA ALA A 162 0.71 -14.82 3.22
C ALA A 162 1.08 -15.80 4.34
N PRO A 163 2.24 -15.63 5.01
CA PRO A 163 2.53 -16.35 6.26
C PRO A 163 1.40 -16.12 7.27
N ARG A 164 1.01 -17.16 8.01
CA ARG A 164 -0.19 -17.11 8.87
C ARG A 164 0.11 -16.77 10.33
N ASP A 165 1.31 -17.03 10.79
CA ASP A 165 1.66 -16.89 12.20
C ASP A 165 3.15 -16.61 12.44
N GLY A 166 3.50 -16.44 13.70
CA GLY A 166 4.86 -16.34 14.20
C GLY A 166 5.64 -15.14 13.67
N ARG A 167 6.97 -15.24 13.75
CA ARG A 167 7.90 -14.19 13.30
C ARG A 167 7.79 -13.95 11.80
N ALA A 168 7.54 -14.97 11.00
CA ALA A 168 7.39 -14.85 9.55
C ALA A 168 6.19 -13.96 9.20
N ARG A 169 5.05 -14.12 9.89
CA ARG A 169 3.88 -13.25 9.76
C ARG A 169 4.21 -11.81 10.15
N GLY A 170 4.92 -11.63 11.26
CA GLY A 170 5.34 -10.30 11.72
C GLY A 170 6.25 -9.59 10.73
N ALA A 171 7.27 -10.28 10.20
CA ALA A 171 8.15 -9.75 9.17
C ALA A 171 7.39 -9.38 7.88
N TYR A 172 6.47 -10.25 7.47
CA TYR A 172 5.63 -10.03 6.31
C TYR A 172 4.72 -8.80 6.46
N LEU A 173 4.04 -8.68 7.61
CA LEU A 173 3.16 -7.52 7.87
C LEU A 173 3.96 -6.22 7.98
N ALA A 174 5.05 -6.21 8.74
CA ALA A 174 5.88 -5.02 8.91
C ALA A 174 6.58 -4.59 7.62
N GLY A 175 7.00 -5.55 6.80
CA GLY A 175 7.72 -5.31 5.54
C GLY A 175 6.82 -5.14 4.31
N GLY A 176 5.55 -5.58 4.38
CA GLY A 176 4.56 -5.51 3.30
C GLY A 176 3.50 -4.45 3.57
N ALA A 177 2.29 -4.87 3.92
CA ALA A 177 1.16 -3.96 4.11
C ALA A 177 1.45 -2.87 5.14
N GLY A 178 2.06 -3.19 6.28
CA GLY A 178 2.40 -2.22 7.32
C GLY A 178 3.53 -1.26 6.95
N HIS A 179 4.32 -1.56 5.94
CA HIS A 179 5.42 -0.75 5.37
C HIS A 179 6.19 0.11 6.39
N CYS A 180 6.46 -0.44 7.58
CA CYS A 180 7.07 0.28 8.70
C CYS A 180 8.37 1.00 8.32
N ALA A 181 9.20 0.35 7.50
CA ALA A 181 10.47 0.91 7.05
C ALA A 181 10.33 2.16 6.16
N GLU A 182 9.17 2.40 5.56
CA GLU A 182 8.92 3.60 4.75
C GLU A 182 9.09 4.89 5.55
N CYS A 183 8.61 4.89 6.80
CA CYS A 183 8.73 6.04 7.70
C CYS A 183 9.87 5.87 8.71
N HIS A 184 10.08 4.64 9.20
CA HIS A 184 11.02 4.37 10.30
C HIS A 184 12.45 4.06 9.87
N THR A 185 12.79 4.16 8.59
CA THR A 185 14.17 4.09 8.09
C THR A 185 14.57 5.46 7.55
N PRO A 186 15.69 6.06 8.00
CA PRO A 186 16.12 7.36 7.52
C PRO A 186 16.23 7.40 6.00
N ARG A 187 15.96 8.56 5.40
CA ARG A 187 16.12 8.76 3.97
C ARG A 187 17.42 9.46 3.63
N ARG A 188 18.00 9.06 2.52
CA ARG A 188 19.11 9.77 1.87
C ARG A 188 18.58 10.96 1.06
N PHE A 189 19.48 11.80 0.58
CA PHE A 189 19.11 12.99 -0.20
C PHE A 189 18.37 12.67 -1.51
N ASP A 190 18.59 11.47 -2.09
CA ASP A 190 17.93 10.96 -3.28
C ASP A 190 16.54 10.32 -2.99
N ALA A 191 16.05 10.53 -1.77
CA ALA A 191 14.83 9.94 -1.22
C ALA A 191 14.85 8.39 -1.12
N SER A 192 15.98 7.71 -1.33
CA SER A 192 16.13 6.30 -1.00
C SER A 192 16.24 6.10 0.52
N THR A 193 15.92 4.89 1.01
CA THR A 193 16.12 4.54 2.43
C THR A 193 17.60 4.24 2.70
N ASP A 194 18.07 4.65 3.88
CA ASP A 194 19.39 4.25 4.39
C ASP A 194 19.27 2.91 5.11
N ASP A 195 19.40 1.82 4.35
CA ASP A 195 19.22 0.47 4.87
C ASP A 195 20.27 0.07 5.93
N THR A 196 21.37 0.85 6.09
CA THR A 196 22.32 0.68 7.22
C THR A 196 21.72 1.12 8.55
N LYS A 197 20.64 1.90 8.51
CA LYS A 197 19.86 2.38 9.67
C LYS A 197 18.42 1.87 9.60
N PHE A 198 18.24 0.64 9.15
CA PHE A 198 16.92 0.02 8.98
C PHE A 198 16.11 0.10 10.28
N LEU A 199 14.92 0.69 10.21
CA LEU A 199 13.98 0.92 11.31
C LEU A 199 14.51 1.80 12.46
N ALA A 200 15.63 2.49 12.28
CA ALA A 200 16.23 3.33 13.33
C ALA A 200 15.58 4.71 13.48
N GLY A 201 14.53 5.01 12.72
CA GLY A 201 13.82 6.29 12.78
C GLY A 201 14.55 7.43 12.08
N GLY A 202 13.89 8.57 11.99
CA GLY A 202 14.44 9.76 11.33
C GLY A 202 13.37 10.68 10.78
N PRO A 203 13.74 11.66 9.93
CA PRO A 203 12.78 12.48 9.22
C PRO A 203 11.88 11.64 8.32
N GLY A 204 10.59 11.73 8.54
CA GLY A 204 9.54 11.10 7.76
C GLY A 204 8.87 12.06 6.77
N PRO A 205 7.80 11.63 6.10
CA PRO A 205 6.98 12.50 5.27
C PRO A 205 6.44 13.72 6.03
N GLU A 206 6.18 14.82 5.32
CA GLU A 206 5.59 16.05 5.88
C GLU A 206 6.33 16.62 7.10
N ARG A 207 7.66 16.49 7.12
CA ARG A 207 8.51 16.93 8.25
C ARG A 207 8.19 16.24 9.58
N SER A 208 7.45 15.10 9.54
CA SER A 208 7.26 14.28 10.72
C SER A 208 8.57 13.63 11.17
N LEU A 209 8.64 13.28 12.46
CA LEU A 209 9.76 12.50 12.99
C LEU A 209 9.25 11.09 13.32
N ALA A 210 9.78 10.11 12.62
CA ALA A 210 9.51 8.70 12.90
C ALA A 210 10.47 8.18 13.97
N ALA A 211 9.94 7.56 15.01
CA ALA A 211 10.75 7.05 16.13
C ALA A 211 11.66 5.91 15.68
N ASN A 212 12.76 5.69 16.41
CA ASN A 212 13.54 4.45 16.34
C ASN A 212 12.70 3.30 16.89
N ILE A 213 12.38 2.31 16.04
CA ILE A 213 11.62 1.11 16.41
C ILE A 213 12.48 -0.17 16.41
N THR A 214 13.82 0.00 16.42
CA THR A 214 14.72 -1.12 16.70
C THR A 214 14.72 -1.46 18.20
N PRO A 215 15.14 -2.67 18.59
CA PRO A 215 15.17 -3.07 20.01
C PRO A 215 16.35 -2.45 20.77
N HIS A 216 16.79 -1.24 20.41
CA HIS A 216 17.78 -0.48 21.20
C HIS A 216 17.15 0.04 22.49
N ASN A 217 17.83 -0.16 23.64
CA ASN A 217 17.23 0.12 24.95
C ASN A 217 17.02 1.62 25.23
N GLU A 218 17.92 2.47 24.78
CA GLU A 218 17.88 3.89 25.13
C GLU A 218 17.13 4.74 24.09
N THR A 219 17.32 4.44 22.81
CA THR A 219 16.79 5.27 21.73
C THR A 219 15.66 4.62 20.94
N GLY A 220 15.40 3.32 21.17
CA GLY A 220 14.39 2.52 20.48
C GLY A 220 13.34 1.93 21.42
N ILE A 221 12.76 0.80 21.00
CA ILE A 221 11.73 0.07 21.74
C ILE A 221 12.27 -1.12 22.56
N GLY A 222 13.58 -1.15 22.84
CA GLY A 222 14.21 -2.30 23.51
C GLY A 222 13.63 -2.59 24.88
N ARG A 223 13.23 -1.57 25.64
CA ARG A 223 12.63 -1.70 26.99
C ARG A 223 11.14 -2.07 26.95
N TRP A 224 10.49 -2.01 25.80
CA TRP A 224 9.08 -2.39 25.69
C TRP A 224 8.94 -3.91 25.58
N THR A 225 7.93 -4.46 26.25
CA THR A 225 7.55 -5.86 26.06
C THR A 225 6.83 -6.05 24.73
N GLU A 226 6.79 -7.27 24.22
CA GLU A 226 6.00 -7.60 23.01
C GLU A 226 4.52 -7.19 23.17
N ALA A 227 3.94 -7.44 24.34
CA ALA A 227 2.56 -7.06 24.65
C ALA A 227 2.36 -5.53 24.62
N GLN A 228 3.33 -4.75 25.10
CA GLN A 228 3.27 -3.29 25.05
C GLN A 228 3.37 -2.76 23.61
N ILE A 229 4.22 -3.36 22.79
CA ILE A 229 4.33 -3.03 21.36
C ILE A 229 3.02 -3.37 20.64
N ALA A 230 2.49 -4.58 20.85
CA ALA A 230 1.22 -5.01 20.25
C ALA A 230 0.04 -4.11 20.67
N ARG A 231 -0.03 -3.76 21.96
CA ARG A 231 -1.03 -2.81 22.47
C ARG A 231 -0.88 -1.45 21.80
N PHE A 232 0.34 -0.91 21.70
CA PHE A 232 0.59 0.38 21.05
C PHE A 232 0.11 0.37 19.59
N LEU A 233 0.43 -0.67 18.82
CA LEU A 233 -0.01 -0.79 17.42
C LEU A 233 -1.53 -0.75 17.29
N ARG A 234 -2.27 -1.29 18.27
CA ARG A 234 -3.74 -1.36 18.23
C ARG A 234 -4.45 -0.17 18.87
N THR A 235 -3.81 0.51 19.81
CA THR A 235 -4.46 1.58 20.60
C THR A 235 -3.84 2.95 20.41
N GLY A 236 -2.60 3.01 19.95
CA GLY A 236 -1.81 4.24 19.90
C GLY A 236 -1.28 4.71 21.25
N VAL A 237 -1.50 3.95 22.33
CA VAL A 237 -1.08 4.35 23.70
C VAL A 237 0.26 3.70 24.03
N LYS A 238 1.28 4.53 24.25
CA LYS A 238 2.63 4.12 24.67
C LYS A 238 2.63 3.55 26.09
N PRO A 239 3.65 2.76 26.50
CA PRO A 239 3.79 2.32 27.88
C PRO A 239 3.82 3.45 28.92
N SER A 240 4.27 4.64 28.50
CA SER A 240 4.27 5.86 29.34
C SER A 240 2.88 6.52 29.51
N GLY A 241 1.84 5.99 28.86
CA GLY A 241 0.49 6.56 28.84
C GLY A 241 0.27 7.64 27.78
N HIS A 242 1.33 8.16 27.12
CA HIS A 242 1.16 9.13 26.05
C HIS A 242 0.63 8.47 24.76
N GLU A 243 -0.19 9.21 24.03
CA GLU A 243 -0.69 8.75 22.73
C GLU A 243 0.32 8.93 21.60
N ALA A 244 0.12 8.16 20.55
CA ALA A 244 0.75 8.43 19.24
C ALA A 244 0.25 9.79 18.70
N TYR A 245 1.10 10.46 17.95
CA TYR A 245 0.76 11.73 17.32
C TYR A 245 1.11 11.71 15.82
N SER A 246 0.67 12.75 15.10
CA SER A 246 0.98 12.93 13.69
C SER A 246 0.61 11.70 12.84
N LEU A 247 1.39 11.37 11.82
CA LEU A 247 1.13 10.28 10.88
C LEU A 247 0.97 8.92 11.56
N MET A 248 1.71 8.62 12.65
CA MET A 248 1.54 7.33 13.34
C MET A 248 0.15 7.18 13.95
N ARG A 249 -0.42 8.26 14.51
CA ARG A 249 -1.82 8.23 14.96
C ARG A 249 -2.78 7.98 13.79
N THR A 250 -2.54 8.63 12.65
CA THR A 250 -3.35 8.43 11.44
C THR A 250 -3.30 6.99 10.96
N VAL A 251 -2.12 6.35 10.94
CA VAL A 251 -1.96 4.94 10.58
C VAL A 251 -2.70 4.00 11.54
N ILE A 252 -2.64 4.29 12.85
CA ILE A 252 -3.30 3.46 13.87
C ILE A 252 -4.82 3.59 13.77
N VAL A 253 -5.33 4.80 13.75
CA VAL A 253 -6.79 5.05 13.69
C VAL A 253 -7.33 4.67 12.31
N GLY A 254 -6.59 4.98 11.25
CA GLY A 254 -7.03 4.79 9.87
C GLY A 254 -8.22 5.67 9.51
N THR A 255 -8.87 5.32 8.43
CA THR A 255 -10.14 5.93 7.97
C THR A 255 -11.31 5.00 8.26
N SER A 256 -11.61 4.06 7.33
CA SER A 256 -12.59 2.98 7.54
C SER A 256 -12.01 1.76 8.27
N ALA A 257 -10.67 1.62 8.26
CA ALA A 257 -9.89 0.62 8.98
C ALA A 257 -8.48 1.18 9.23
N GLY A 258 -7.72 0.59 10.16
CA GLY A 258 -6.37 0.99 10.52
C GLY A 258 -5.68 -0.08 11.35
N PHE A 259 -4.50 0.21 11.90
CA PHE A 259 -3.79 -0.74 12.77
C PHE A 259 -4.61 -1.11 14.02
N LYS A 260 -5.55 -0.27 14.47
CA LYS A 260 -6.50 -0.59 15.54
C LYS A 260 -7.29 -1.88 15.27
N ASP A 261 -7.45 -2.25 13.98
CA ASP A 261 -8.20 -3.43 13.55
C ASP A 261 -7.30 -4.67 13.40
N LEU A 262 -5.98 -4.56 13.65
CA LEU A 262 -5.10 -5.73 13.68
C LEU A 262 -5.57 -6.71 14.75
N THR A 263 -5.56 -8.00 14.41
CA THR A 263 -5.75 -9.03 15.44
C THR A 263 -4.64 -8.95 16.48
N GLU A 264 -4.90 -9.40 17.69
CA GLU A 264 -3.88 -9.47 18.74
C GLU A 264 -2.70 -10.35 18.30
N ALA A 265 -3.00 -11.47 17.62
CA ALA A 265 -1.99 -12.39 17.10
C ALA A 265 -1.06 -11.70 16.08
N ASP A 266 -1.60 -10.93 15.13
CA ASP A 266 -0.82 -10.20 14.13
C ASP A 266 -0.02 -9.04 14.75
N ALA A 267 -0.61 -8.32 15.70
CA ALA A 267 0.12 -7.27 16.42
C ALA A 267 1.28 -7.83 17.26
N LEU A 268 1.09 -8.98 17.91
CA LEU A 268 2.15 -9.71 18.62
C LEU A 268 3.20 -10.26 17.64
N ALA A 269 2.79 -10.75 16.47
CA ALA A 269 3.72 -11.22 15.46
C ALA A 269 4.64 -10.09 14.97
N ILE A 270 4.10 -8.89 14.71
CA ILE A 270 4.87 -7.69 14.39
C ILE A 270 5.83 -7.35 15.55
N ALA A 271 5.33 -7.35 16.80
CA ALA A 271 6.15 -7.04 17.97
C ALA A 271 7.34 -8.02 18.10
N ARG A 272 7.11 -9.31 17.96
CA ARG A 272 8.16 -10.35 17.96
C ARG A 272 9.18 -10.11 16.87
N TYR A 273 8.74 -9.80 15.66
CA TYR A 273 9.66 -9.47 14.57
C TYR A 273 10.53 -8.26 14.92
N LEU A 274 9.93 -7.16 15.36
CA LEU A 274 10.67 -5.94 15.72
C LEU A 274 11.69 -6.18 16.85
N LYS A 275 11.44 -7.11 17.74
CA LYS A 275 12.41 -7.51 18.79
C LYS A 275 13.60 -8.34 18.26
N THR A 276 13.55 -8.80 17.02
CA THR A 276 14.63 -9.58 16.39
C THR A 276 15.49 -8.80 15.41
N VAL A 277 15.11 -7.59 15.03
CA VAL A 277 15.95 -6.76 14.15
C VAL A 277 17.19 -6.26 14.91
N PRO A 278 18.29 -5.96 14.23
CA PRO A 278 19.48 -5.44 14.89
C PRO A 278 19.18 -4.16 15.67
N PRO A 279 19.61 -4.04 16.95
CA PRO A 279 19.47 -2.80 17.70
C PRO A 279 20.40 -1.71 17.12
N ILE A 280 19.86 -0.53 16.86
CA ILE A 280 20.64 0.60 16.34
C ILE A 280 20.47 1.78 17.28
N ASP A 281 21.59 2.33 17.77
CA ASP A 281 21.57 3.56 18.53
C ASP A 281 21.36 4.75 17.57
N ASN A 282 20.15 5.30 17.60
CA ASN A 282 19.83 6.50 16.82
C ASN A 282 18.81 7.35 17.57
N LYS A 283 19.27 8.45 18.14
CA LYS A 283 18.41 9.43 18.80
C LYS A 283 17.80 10.36 17.77
N VAL A 284 16.53 10.12 17.44
CA VAL A 284 15.77 10.98 16.53
C VAL A 284 15.51 12.33 17.18
N ARG A 285 15.85 13.42 16.47
CA ARG A 285 15.77 14.82 16.94
C ARG A 285 15.01 15.67 15.93
#